data_2e0cbce928d3bc98216f951dac6c7e77
#
_entry.id   2e0cbce928d3bc98216f951dac6c7e77
#
_cell.length_a   1.000
_cell.length_b   1.000
_cell.length_c   1.000
_cell.angle_alpha   90.00
_cell.angle_beta   90.00
_cell.angle_gamma   90.00
#
_symmetry.space_group_name_H-M   'P 1'
#
loop_
_entity.id
_entity.type
_entity.pdbx_description
1 polymer ?
#
loop_
_entity_poly.entity_id
_entity_poly.type
_entity_poly.pdbx_seq_one_letter_code
_entity_poly.pdbx_strand_id
1 'polypeptide(L)'
;MDSKDRAKGQRRFRSLLRLRDDREGAAALEFAILAVPFMLLIFATFETFFAFAGEQLMANAVETMARKVRTGEITFGQGKLTDKTEAEFRQLFCDEISILNMCSPTEAITAEKLHLDVRTFASFADMPREVPKVSTADYSDLDTTGFTFAPGGAKSKNMLRAYYRWQIMTDLMRPYITNIRPAGKPVPTDFLIVQTAAFENEDYDD
;
A
#
# COMPACT_ATOMS: atom_id res chain seq x y z
N MET A 1 -47.09 50.49 6.44
CA MET A 1 -46.34 49.32 6.99
C MET A 1 -47.35 48.20 7.17
N ASP A 2 -47.31 47.26 6.23
CA ASP A 2 -48.42 46.40 5.79
C ASP A 2 -48.66 45.24 6.77
N SER A 3 -49.92 45.00 7.13
CA SER A 3 -50.35 43.93 8.04
C SER A 3 -50.00 42.51 7.56
N LYS A 4 -49.69 42.36 6.26
CA LYS A 4 -49.27 41.11 5.62
C LYS A 4 -47.85 40.65 6.02
N ASP A 5 -46.95 41.60 6.33
CA ASP A 5 -45.58 41.28 6.72
C ASP A 5 -45.46 40.74 8.17
N ARG A 6 -46.33 41.23 9.08
CA ARG A 6 -46.44 40.68 10.43
C ARG A 6 -46.96 39.24 10.46
N ALA A 7 -47.90 38.92 9.59
CA ALA A 7 -48.45 37.54 9.51
C ALA A 7 -47.43 36.50 8.95
N LYS A 8 -46.58 36.94 8.05
CA LYS A 8 -45.48 36.10 7.48
C LYS A 8 -44.38 35.80 8.51
N GLY A 9 -44.02 36.78 9.30
CA GLY A 9 -43.03 36.61 10.39
C GLY A 9 -43.51 35.66 11.49
N GLN A 10 -44.77 35.77 11.89
CA GLN A 10 -45.37 34.88 12.90
C GLN A 10 -45.52 33.42 12.42
N ARG A 11 -45.79 33.18 11.13
CA ARG A 11 -45.87 31.81 10.58
C ARG A 11 -44.50 31.15 10.56
N ARG A 12 -43.43 31.86 10.20
CA ARG A 12 -42.03 31.37 10.23
C ARG A 12 -41.53 31.03 11.63
N PHE A 13 -41.88 31.86 12.61
CA PHE A 13 -41.52 31.64 14.01
C PHE A 13 -42.29 30.42 14.61
N ARG A 14 -43.55 30.23 14.26
CA ARG A 14 -44.34 29.07 14.68
C ARG A 14 -43.87 27.76 14.04
N SER A 15 -43.34 27.79 12.81
CA SER A 15 -42.76 26.58 12.17
C SER A 15 -41.44 26.18 12.82
N LEU A 16 -40.62 27.14 13.24
CA LEU A 16 -39.35 26.87 13.96
C LEU A 16 -39.58 26.34 15.38
N LEU A 17 -40.65 26.80 16.05
CA LEU A 17 -41.05 26.27 17.36
C LEU A 17 -41.66 24.84 17.28
N ARG A 18 -42.33 24.49 16.18
CA ARG A 18 -42.78 23.11 15.91
C ARG A 18 -41.65 22.14 15.66
N LEU A 19 -40.55 22.58 15.00
CA LEU A 19 -39.36 21.76 14.79
C LEU A 19 -38.64 21.43 16.13
N ARG A 20 -38.83 22.26 17.16
CA ARG A 20 -38.25 22.03 18.50
C ARG A 20 -39.01 20.98 19.33
N ASP A 21 -40.28 20.77 19.03
CA ASP A 21 -41.16 19.79 19.72
C ASP A 21 -41.33 18.47 18.96
N ASP A 22 -40.66 18.36 17.79
CA ASP A 22 -40.75 17.18 16.94
C ASP A 22 -39.77 16.11 17.42
N ARG A 23 -40.28 15.14 18.15
CA ARG A 23 -39.49 14.02 18.70
C ARG A 23 -38.94 13.08 17.61
N GLU A 24 -39.57 13.04 16.43
CA GLU A 24 -39.07 12.24 15.31
C GLU A 24 -37.76 12.81 14.75
N GLY A 25 -37.62 14.16 14.69
CA GLY A 25 -36.39 14.83 14.33
C GLY A 25 -35.27 14.65 15.35
N ALA A 26 -35.58 14.60 16.64
CA ALA A 26 -34.63 14.37 17.72
C ALA A 26 -34.03 12.95 17.63
N ALA A 27 -34.83 11.91 17.39
CA ALA A 27 -34.35 10.54 17.22
C ALA A 27 -33.40 10.38 15.99
N ALA A 28 -33.71 11.06 14.89
CA ALA A 28 -32.85 11.06 13.71
C ALA A 28 -31.49 11.74 13.98
N LEU A 29 -31.47 12.82 14.77
CA LEU A 29 -30.25 13.51 15.17
C LEU A 29 -29.41 12.65 16.13
N GLU A 30 -30.04 12.01 17.11
CA GLU A 30 -29.36 11.08 18.03
C GLU A 30 -28.74 9.92 17.29
N PHE A 31 -29.48 9.33 16.33
CA PHE A 31 -28.93 8.27 15.47
C PHE A 31 -27.74 8.77 14.64
N ALA A 32 -27.83 9.94 14.02
CA ALA A 32 -26.75 10.49 13.20
C ALA A 32 -25.48 10.75 14.02
N ILE A 33 -25.60 11.28 15.24
CA ILE A 33 -24.47 11.53 16.15
C ILE A 33 -23.75 10.23 16.52
N LEU A 34 -24.48 9.14 16.68
CA LEU A 34 -23.89 7.83 17.00
C LEU A 34 -23.40 7.08 15.75
N ALA A 35 -24.13 7.19 14.62
CA ALA A 35 -23.80 6.48 13.39
C ALA A 35 -22.50 6.97 12.76
N VAL A 36 -22.21 8.27 12.78
CA VAL A 36 -20.98 8.84 12.18
C VAL A 36 -19.71 8.28 12.83
N PRO A 37 -19.50 8.39 14.17
CA PRO A 37 -18.31 7.83 14.80
C PRO A 37 -18.24 6.32 14.67
N PHE A 38 -19.39 5.62 14.70
CA PHE A 38 -19.44 4.17 14.49
C PHE A 38 -18.97 3.78 13.09
N MET A 39 -19.42 4.47 12.04
CA MET A 39 -18.99 4.23 10.67
C MET A 39 -17.51 4.52 10.48
N LEU A 40 -16.98 5.60 11.07
CA LEU A 40 -15.55 5.92 11.04
C LEU A 40 -14.71 4.79 11.66
N LEU A 41 -15.17 4.21 12.77
CA LEU A 41 -14.49 3.08 13.40
C LEU A 41 -14.52 1.82 12.51
N ILE A 42 -15.63 1.54 11.86
CA ILE A 42 -15.76 0.43 10.91
C ILE A 42 -14.77 0.62 9.74
N PHE A 43 -14.77 1.80 9.11
CA PHE A 43 -13.86 2.06 7.99
C PHE A 43 -12.39 1.98 8.41
N ALA A 44 -12.03 2.50 9.56
CA ALA A 44 -10.68 2.40 10.10
C ALA A 44 -10.27 0.93 10.32
N THR A 45 -11.16 0.10 10.83
CA THR A 45 -10.91 -1.34 11.02
C THR A 45 -10.70 -2.06 9.69
N PHE A 46 -11.54 -1.79 8.67
CA PHE A 46 -11.36 -2.37 7.34
C PHE A 46 -10.06 -1.93 6.69
N GLU A 47 -9.69 -0.66 6.79
CA GLU A 47 -8.45 -0.15 6.21
C GLU A 47 -7.23 -0.84 6.81
N THR A 48 -7.20 -0.98 8.15
CA THR A 48 -6.13 -1.71 8.85
C THR A 48 -6.09 -3.18 8.42
N PHE A 49 -7.25 -3.82 8.29
CA PHE A 49 -7.35 -5.20 7.84
C PHE A 49 -6.81 -5.38 6.41
N PHE A 50 -7.17 -4.51 5.47
CA PHE A 50 -6.69 -4.59 4.09
C PHE A 50 -5.20 -4.30 3.99
N ALA A 51 -4.65 -3.37 4.77
CA ALA A 51 -3.22 -3.12 4.82
C ALA A 51 -2.45 -4.36 5.31
N PHE A 52 -2.94 -5.02 6.36
CA PHE A 52 -2.36 -6.28 6.86
C PHE A 52 -2.50 -7.43 5.85
N ALA A 53 -3.66 -7.56 5.20
CA ALA A 53 -3.86 -8.56 4.15
C ALA A 53 -2.91 -8.33 2.96
N GLY A 54 -2.69 -7.06 2.58
CA GLY A 54 -1.69 -6.68 1.58
C GLY A 54 -0.28 -7.08 1.97
N GLU A 55 0.10 -6.91 3.24
CA GLU A 55 1.39 -7.34 3.77
C GLU A 55 1.57 -8.87 3.65
N GLN A 56 0.55 -9.66 3.98
CA GLN A 56 0.58 -11.12 3.84
C GLN A 56 0.67 -11.56 2.38
N LEU A 57 -0.05 -10.89 1.47
CA LEU A 57 0.05 -11.17 0.05
C LEU A 57 1.45 -10.86 -0.49
N MET A 58 2.04 -9.74 -0.09
CA MET A 58 3.41 -9.38 -0.46
C MET A 58 4.42 -10.42 0.05
N ALA A 59 4.27 -10.91 1.29
CA ALA A 59 5.13 -11.95 1.84
C ALA A 59 5.04 -13.23 1.02
N ASN A 60 3.84 -13.71 0.71
CA ASN A 60 3.63 -14.89 -0.12
C ASN A 60 4.18 -14.72 -1.54
N ALA A 61 4.00 -13.56 -2.16
CA ALA A 61 4.53 -13.26 -3.48
C ALA A 61 6.06 -13.26 -3.50
N VAL A 62 6.70 -12.65 -2.49
CA VAL A 62 8.16 -12.67 -2.35
C VAL A 62 8.69 -14.10 -2.23
N GLU A 63 8.08 -14.94 -1.39
CA GLU A 63 8.49 -16.34 -1.23
C GLU A 63 8.29 -17.15 -2.53
N THR A 64 7.16 -16.95 -3.21
CA THR A 64 6.87 -17.64 -4.48
C THR A 64 7.87 -17.23 -5.57
N MET A 65 8.11 -15.95 -5.73
CA MET A 65 9.04 -15.43 -6.72
C MET A 65 10.49 -15.77 -6.39
N ALA A 66 10.88 -15.73 -5.12
CA ALA A 66 12.19 -16.17 -4.66
C ALA A 66 12.43 -17.64 -4.98
N ARG A 67 11.42 -18.50 -4.79
CA ARG A 67 11.50 -19.91 -5.15
C ARG A 67 11.70 -20.10 -6.67
N LYS A 68 10.94 -19.39 -7.50
CA LYS A 68 11.07 -19.45 -8.97
C LYS A 68 12.48 -19.04 -9.45
N VAL A 69 13.09 -18.02 -8.81
CA VAL A 69 14.49 -17.64 -9.10
C VAL A 69 15.46 -18.70 -8.60
N ARG A 70 15.25 -19.22 -7.38
CA ARG A 70 16.12 -20.21 -6.75
C ARG A 70 16.21 -21.51 -7.55
N THR A 71 15.09 -21.97 -8.13
CA THR A 71 15.01 -23.22 -8.91
C THR A 71 15.37 -23.04 -10.38
N GLY A 72 15.68 -21.83 -10.85
CA GLY A 72 15.98 -21.56 -12.26
C GLY A 72 14.76 -21.49 -13.17
N GLU A 73 13.52 -21.51 -12.62
CA GLU A 73 12.30 -21.25 -13.39
C GLU A 73 12.29 -19.82 -13.95
N ILE A 74 12.95 -18.91 -13.25
CA ILE A 74 13.21 -17.54 -13.69
C ILE A 74 14.72 -17.28 -13.59
N THR A 75 15.32 -16.93 -14.74
CA THR A 75 16.72 -16.54 -14.86
C THR A 75 16.85 -15.14 -15.46
N PHE A 76 18.06 -14.60 -15.49
CA PHE A 76 18.35 -13.29 -16.08
C PHE A 76 19.72 -13.26 -16.73
N GLY A 77 19.76 -12.87 -18.01
CA GLY A 77 21.01 -12.65 -18.73
C GLY A 77 21.86 -13.91 -18.98
N GLN A 78 21.27 -15.11 -18.89
CA GLN A 78 21.96 -16.40 -19.05
C GLN A 78 21.81 -17.00 -20.45
N GLY A 79 21.02 -16.35 -21.33
CA GLY A 79 20.74 -16.88 -22.67
C GLY A 79 19.77 -18.07 -22.67
N LYS A 80 19.02 -18.28 -21.56
CA LYS A 80 18.04 -19.36 -21.39
C LYS A 80 16.63 -18.86 -21.75
N LEU A 81 15.74 -19.80 -22.10
CA LEU A 81 14.32 -19.49 -22.36
C LEU A 81 13.59 -19.01 -21.09
N THR A 82 14.16 -19.28 -19.94
CA THR A 82 13.67 -18.84 -18.62
C THR A 82 14.09 -17.42 -18.26
N ASP A 83 14.93 -16.78 -19.08
CA ASP A 83 15.35 -15.39 -18.85
C ASP A 83 14.14 -14.46 -18.90
N LYS A 84 14.05 -13.60 -17.90
CA LYS A 84 13.02 -12.57 -17.77
C LYS A 84 13.64 -11.20 -17.67
N THR A 85 13.02 -10.23 -18.29
CA THR A 85 13.29 -8.82 -18.09
C THR A 85 12.71 -8.35 -16.75
N GLU A 86 13.17 -7.20 -16.26
CA GLU A 86 12.61 -6.58 -15.06
C GLU A 86 11.09 -6.36 -15.16
N ALA A 87 10.61 -5.92 -16.34
CA ALA A 87 9.18 -5.68 -16.57
C ALA A 87 8.36 -6.98 -16.51
N GLU A 88 8.86 -8.06 -17.12
CA GLU A 88 8.21 -9.37 -17.07
C GLU A 88 8.20 -9.94 -15.64
N PHE A 89 9.30 -9.77 -14.90
CA PHE A 89 9.37 -10.18 -13.50
C PHE A 89 8.38 -9.40 -12.64
N ARG A 90 8.29 -8.07 -12.84
CA ARG A 90 7.31 -7.23 -12.12
C ARG A 90 5.89 -7.60 -12.48
N GLN A 91 5.60 -7.95 -13.75
CA GLN A 91 4.28 -8.44 -14.15
C GLN A 91 3.93 -9.75 -13.43
N LEU A 92 4.85 -10.72 -13.40
CA LEU A 92 4.64 -11.98 -12.67
C LEU A 92 4.40 -11.74 -11.17
N PHE A 93 5.12 -10.78 -10.58
CA PHE A 93 4.91 -10.40 -9.19
C PHE A 93 3.52 -9.78 -8.99
N CYS A 94 3.09 -8.90 -9.89
CA CYS A 94 1.75 -8.30 -9.86
C CYS A 94 0.64 -9.35 -10.00
N ASP A 95 0.85 -10.39 -10.78
CA ASP A 95 -0.10 -11.49 -10.93
C ASP A 95 -0.29 -12.25 -9.60
N GLU A 96 0.80 -12.46 -8.83
CA GLU A 96 0.74 -13.10 -7.50
C GLU A 96 -0.05 -12.25 -6.45
N ILE A 97 -0.03 -10.91 -6.57
CA ILE A 97 -0.75 -10.01 -5.66
C ILE A 97 -2.06 -9.46 -6.24
N SER A 98 -2.56 -10.05 -7.32
CA SER A 98 -3.74 -9.57 -8.06
C SER A 98 -5.05 -9.58 -7.25
N ILE A 99 -5.17 -10.43 -6.23
CA ILE A 99 -6.38 -10.61 -5.41
C ILE A 99 -6.87 -9.27 -4.80
N LEU A 100 -5.96 -8.41 -4.35
CA LEU A 100 -6.28 -7.08 -3.79
C LEU A 100 -6.14 -5.96 -4.81
N ASN A 101 -5.96 -6.30 -6.09
CA ASN A 101 -5.79 -5.32 -7.18
C ASN A 101 -4.71 -4.26 -6.85
N MET A 102 -3.59 -4.72 -6.30
CA MET A 102 -2.53 -3.85 -5.78
C MET A 102 -1.72 -3.20 -6.90
N CYS A 103 -1.62 -3.82 -8.08
CA CYS A 103 -0.92 -3.27 -9.23
C CYS A 103 -1.86 -2.51 -10.18
N SER A 104 -1.38 -1.37 -10.68
CA SER A 104 -2.02 -0.70 -11.82
C SER A 104 -1.72 -1.46 -13.13
N PRO A 105 -2.49 -1.25 -14.20
CA PRO A 105 -2.21 -1.87 -15.50
C PRO A 105 -0.83 -1.49 -16.09
N THR A 106 -0.25 -0.40 -15.65
CA THR A 106 1.05 0.12 -16.09
C THR A 106 2.19 -0.22 -15.15
N GLU A 107 1.92 -0.83 -13.99
CA GLU A 107 2.91 -1.09 -12.93
C GLU A 107 4.09 -1.94 -13.41
N ALA A 108 3.87 -2.87 -14.33
CA ALA A 108 4.93 -3.70 -14.90
C ALA A 108 5.98 -2.87 -15.67
N ILE A 109 5.54 -1.80 -16.35
CA ILE A 109 6.40 -0.94 -17.17
C ILE A 109 6.95 0.23 -16.35
N THR A 110 6.07 0.85 -15.56
CA THR A 110 6.40 2.03 -14.74
C THR A 110 6.09 1.73 -13.28
N ALA A 111 7.14 1.59 -12.47
CA ALA A 111 6.99 1.35 -11.04
C ALA A 111 6.40 2.60 -10.34
N GLU A 112 5.16 2.49 -9.88
CA GLU A 112 4.46 3.57 -9.15
C GLU A 112 4.37 3.24 -7.66
N LYS A 113 3.85 2.07 -7.34
CA LYS A 113 3.63 1.60 -5.96
C LYS A 113 4.51 0.42 -5.61
N LEU A 114 4.79 -0.47 -6.57
CA LEU A 114 5.60 -1.67 -6.39
C LEU A 114 7.02 -1.43 -6.90
N HIS A 115 7.99 -1.46 -5.99
CA HIS A 115 9.40 -1.41 -6.32
C HIS A 115 10.08 -2.72 -5.92
N LEU A 116 10.86 -3.29 -6.82
CA LEU A 116 11.55 -4.56 -6.64
C LEU A 116 13.06 -4.34 -6.71
N ASP A 117 13.78 -4.97 -5.79
CA ASP A 117 15.24 -4.99 -5.77
C ASP A 117 15.71 -6.44 -5.70
N VAL A 118 16.34 -6.93 -6.77
CA VAL A 118 16.81 -8.30 -6.89
C VAL A 118 18.29 -8.28 -7.26
N ARG A 119 19.13 -8.67 -6.31
CA ARG A 119 20.60 -8.58 -6.48
C ARG A 119 21.31 -9.77 -5.88
N THR A 120 22.53 -10.04 -6.45
CA THR A 120 23.47 -11.01 -5.88
C THR A 120 24.43 -10.35 -4.91
N PHE A 121 24.89 -11.15 -3.93
CA PHE A 121 25.88 -10.77 -2.93
C PHE A 121 26.93 -11.86 -2.76
N ALA A 122 28.14 -11.48 -2.33
CA ALA A 122 29.21 -12.44 -2.05
C ALA A 122 28.85 -13.31 -0.83
N SER A 123 28.20 -12.73 0.18
CA SER A 123 27.70 -13.46 1.34
C SER A 123 26.36 -12.92 1.82
N PHE A 124 25.62 -13.70 2.61
CA PHE A 124 24.39 -13.24 3.26
C PHE A 124 24.63 -12.09 4.25
N ALA A 125 25.86 -11.98 4.79
CA ALA A 125 26.20 -10.90 5.71
C ALA A 125 26.31 -9.54 5.02
N ASP A 126 26.57 -9.52 3.71
CA ASP A 126 26.70 -8.30 2.91
C ASP A 126 25.34 -7.73 2.46
N MET A 127 24.26 -8.46 2.71
CA MET A 127 22.91 -8.01 2.33
C MET A 127 22.47 -6.85 3.23
N PRO A 128 21.94 -5.75 2.66
CA PRO A 128 21.49 -4.61 3.43
C PRO A 128 20.31 -5.01 4.32
N ARG A 129 20.35 -4.65 5.59
CA ARG A 129 19.27 -4.92 6.55
C ARG A 129 18.25 -3.81 6.63
N GLU A 130 18.71 -2.60 6.38
CA GLU A 130 17.88 -1.40 6.48
C GLU A 130 17.12 -1.10 5.19
N VAL A 131 16.00 -0.42 5.34
CA VAL A 131 15.24 0.14 4.21
C VAL A 131 15.94 1.41 3.76
N PRO A 132 16.35 1.50 2.48
CA PRO A 132 16.98 2.71 1.97
C PRO A 132 15.99 3.87 1.96
N LYS A 133 16.40 5.01 2.52
CA LYS A 133 15.61 6.23 2.60
C LYS A 133 16.35 7.39 1.97
N VAL A 134 15.60 8.30 1.36
CA VAL A 134 16.16 9.51 0.72
C VAL A 134 16.92 10.40 1.72
N SER A 135 16.51 10.37 2.99
CA SER A 135 17.18 11.11 4.07
C SER A 135 16.96 10.45 5.43
N THR A 136 17.64 10.95 6.46
CA THR A 136 17.49 10.50 7.84
C THR A 136 16.31 11.14 8.58
N ALA A 137 15.55 12.01 7.90
CA ALA A 137 14.37 12.65 8.49
C ALA A 137 13.25 11.64 8.78
N ASP A 138 12.43 11.94 9.78
CA ASP A 138 11.24 11.16 10.07
C ASP A 138 10.33 11.08 8.84
N TYR A 139 9.74 9.89 8.62
CA TYR A 139 8.88 9.63 7.47
C TYR A 139 9.54 9.88 6.10
N SER A 140 10.88 9.86 6.01
CA SER A 140 11.58 10.00 4.73
C SER A 140 11.11 8.98 3.72
N ASP A 141 11.01 9.40 2.46
CA ASP A 141 10.57 8.54 1.37
C ASP A 141 11.59 7.43 1.07
N LEU A 142 11.13 6.39 0.39
CA LEU A 142 11.94 5.29 -0.10
C LEU A 142 12.93 5.79 -1.16
N ASP A 143 14.21 5.49 -0.99
CA ASP A 143 15.22 5.70 -2.01
C ASP A 143 15.29 4.48 -2.93
N THR A 144 14.87 4.66 -4.17
CA THR A 144 14.84 3.60 -5.19
C THR A 144 16.01 3.68 -6.16
N THR A 145 16.93 4.64 -6.00
CA THR A 145 18.01 4.91 -6.98
C THR A 145 19.01 3.75 -7.12
N GLY A 146 19.15 2.93 -6.06
CA GLY A 146 20.04 1.78 -6.06
C GLY A 146 19.37 0.45 -6.40
N PHE A 147 18.07 0.43 -6.75
CA PHE A 147 17.36 -0.81 -7.05
C PHE A 147 17.72 -1.32 -8.44
N THR A 148 17.89 -2.62 -8.52
CA THR A 148 18.21 -3.29 -9.78
C THR A 148 17.54 -4.66 -9.86
N PHE A 149 17.35 -5.14 -11.08
CA PHE A 149 16.96 -6.51 -11.33
C PHE A 149 18.13 -7.26 -11.97
N ALA A 150 18.91 -7.92 -11.14
CA ALA A 150 20.09 -8.67 -11.55
C ALA A 150 20.26 -9.93 -10.67
N PRO A 151 19.32 -10.89 -10.72
CA PRO A 151 19.50 -12.17 -10.05
C PRO A 151 20.68 -12.90 -10.68
N GLY A 152 21.46 -13.58 -9.84
CA GLY A 152 22.61 -14.36 -10.31
C GLY A 152 22.21 -15.73 -10.88
N GLY A 153 23.20 -16.42 -11.44
CA GLY A 153 23.08 -17.79 -11.92
C GLY A 153 23.07 -18.83 -10.79
N ALA A 154 23.30 -20.10 -11.16
CA ALA A 154 23.40 -21.22 -10.24
C ALA A 154 24.36 -20.94 -9.08
N LYS A 155 24.02 -21.43 -7.88
CA LYS A 155 24.82 -21.29 -6.66
C LYS A 155 25.10 -19.85 -6.20
N SER A 156 24.46 -18.84 -6.81
CA SER A 156 24.61 -17.45 -6.36
C SER A 156 23.70 -17.15 -5.17
N LYS A 157 24.18 -16.24 -4.30
CA LYS A 157 23.41 -15.77 -3.13
C LYS A 157 22.64 -14.53 -3.54
N ASN A 158 21.32 -14.61 -3.50
CA ASN A 158 20.42 -13.57 -3.96
C ASN A 158 19.60 -13.00 -2.81
N MET A 159 19.26 -11.72 -2.93
CA MET A 159 18.23 -11.04 -2.16
C MET A 159 17.14 -10.59 -3.12
N LEU A 160 15.91 -10.97 -2.84
CA LEU A 160 14.71 -10.37 -3.42
C LEU A 160 14.04 -9.54 -2.34
N ARG A 161 13.94 -8.24 -2.56
CA ARG A 161 13.23 -7.34 -1.65
C ARG A 161 12.18 -6.57 -2.43
N ALA A 162 10.94 -6.65 -1.96
CA ALA A 162 9.80 -5.98 -2.54
C ALA A 162 9.31 -4.89 -1.58
N TYR A 163 9.03 -3.72 -2.15
CA TYR A 163 8.52 -2.56 -1.45
C TYR A 163 7.20 -2.16 -2.09
N TYR A 164 6.16 -1.99 -1.29
CA TYR A 164 4.88 -1.55 -1.77
C TYR A 164 4.36 -0.36 -0.98
N ARG A 165 3.98 0.70 -1.67
CA ARG A 165 3.40 1.92 -1.09
C ARG A 165 1.90 1.76 -0.94
N TRP A 166 1.48 1.38 0.26
CA TRP A 166 0.06 1.30 0.61
C TRP A 166 -0.45 2.66 1.05
N GLN A 167 -1.27 3.29 0.23
CA GLN A 167 -1.84 4.60 0.53
C GLN A 167 -2.96 4.48 1.55
N ILE A 168 -2.85 5.21 2.67
CA ILE A 168 -3.89 5.29 3.70
C ILE A 168 -4.93 6.33 3.31
N MET A 169 -6.17 5.89 3.17
CA MET A 169 -7.29 6.72 2.71
C MET A 169 -7.95 7.50 3.85
N THR A 170 -8.08 6.88 5.02
CA THR A 170 -8.76 7.47 6.17
C THR A 170 -7.85 8.40 6.95
N ASP A 171 -8.15 9.69 6.99
CA ASP A 171 -7.38 10.69 7.74
C ASP A 171 -7.25 10.37 9.23
N LEU A 172 -8.25 9.69 9.79
CA LEU A 172 -8.25 9.26 11.19
C LEU A 172 -7.13 8.24 11.48
N MET A 173 -6.84 7.31 10.55
CA MET A 173 -5.85 6.26 10.72
C MET A 173 -4.45 6.69 10.28
N ARG A 174 -4.35 7.69 9.42
CA ARG A 174 -3.08 8.18 8.87
C ARG A 174 -2.00 8.44 9.93
N PRO A 175 -2.25 9.16 11.03
CA PRO A 175 -1.22 9.44 12.05
C PRO A 175 -0.68 8.19 12.76
N TYR A 176 -1.40 7.09 12.74
CA TYR A 176 -1.06 5.86 13.49
C TYR A 176 -0.40 4.79 12.64
N ILE A 177 -0.67 4.76 11.32
CA ILE A 177 -0.24 3.67 10.44
C ILE A 177 0.83 4.11 9.46
N THR A 178 0.83 5.37 8.98
CA THR A 178 1.79 5.82 7.98
C THR A 178 3.22 5.84 8.52
N ASN A 179 4.16 5.41 7.68
CA ASN A 179 5.59 5.37 8.02
C ASN A 179 6.48 6.03 6.96
N ILE A 180 5.90 6.46 5.83
CA ILE A 180 6.60 7.25 4.81
C ILE A 180 5.76 8.42 4.30
N ARG A 181 6.46 9.44 3.81
CA ARG A 181 5.90 10.61 3.16
C ARG A 181 6.43 10.65 1.72
N PRO A 182 5.61 10.24 0.73
CA PRO A 182 6.01 10.30 -0.67
C PRO A 182 6.38 11.73 -1.11
N ALA A 183 7.29 11.83 -2.07
CA ALA A 183 7.73 13.10 -2.61
C ALA A 183 6.54 13.97 -3.06
N GLY A 184 6.56 15.25 -2.70
CA GLY A 184 5.49 16.21 -3.03
C GLY A 184 4.27 16.17 -2.12
N LYS A 185 4.21 15.28 -1.12
CA LYS A 185 3.13 15.28 -0.13
C LYS A 185 3.48 16.12 1.09
N PRO A 186 2.54 16.93 1.63
CA PRO A 186 2.80 17.79 2.80
C PRO A 186 2.91 16.98 4.10
N VAL A 187 2.26 15.83 4.18
CA VAL A 187 2.20 14.95 5.36
C VAL A 187 2.46 13.50 4.95
N PRO A 188 2.84 12.61 5.90
CA PRO A 188 2.88 11.18 5.64
C PRO A 188 1.51 10.67 5.19
N THR A 189 1.47 9.92 4.12
CA THR A 189 0.22 9.39 3.54
C THR A 189 0.25 7.89 3.34
N ASP A 190 1.43 7.29 3.34
CA ASP A 190 1.58 5.90 2.93
C ASP A 190 2.18 5.04 4.06
N PHE A 191 1.77 3.80 4.06
CA PHE A 191 2.39 2.70 4.81
C PHE A 191 3.27 1.91 3.83
N LEU A 192 4.57 1.88 4.08
CA LEU A 192 5.50 1.09 3.27
C LEU A 192 5.53 -0.34 3.77
N ILE A 193 5.03 -1.25 2.97
CA ILE A 193 5.15 -2.69 3.15
C ILE A 193 6.50 -3.11 2.57
N VAL A 194 7.30 -3.84 3.34
CA VAL A 194 8.61 -4.35 2.91
C VAL A 194 8.69 -5.83 3.22
N GLN A 195 8.95 -6.62 2.19
CA GLN A 195 9.17 -8.07 2.33
C GLN A 195 10.49 -8.46 1.68
N THR A 196 11.22 -9.37 2.30
CA THR A 196 12.56 -9.75 1.86
C THR A 196 12.73 -11.26 1.94
N ALA A 197 13.21 -11.87 0.85
CA ALA A 197 13.73 -13.22 0.83
C ALA A 197 15.22 -13.20 0.49
N ALA A 198 16.01 -13.95 1.24
CA ALA A 198 17.43 -14.17 0.99
C ALA A 198 17.64 -15.69 0.78
N PHE A 199 18.23 -16.05 -0.35
CA PHE A 199 18.35 -17.45 -0.74
C PHE A 199 19.61 -17.68 -1.59
N GLU A 200 20.02 -18.93 -1.67
CA GLU A 200 21.06 -19.38 -2.59
C GLU A 200 20.39 -20.19 -3.72
N ASN A 201 20.72 -19.86 -4.97
CA ASN A 201 20.20 -20.58 -6.12
C ASN A 201 20.68 -22.03 -6.12
N GLU A 202 19.80 -22.93 -6.55
CA GLU A 202 20.13 -24.33 -6.75
C GLU A 202 21.11 -24.49 -7.92
N ASP A 203 21.70 -25.66 -8.03
CA ASP A 203 22.53 -26.03 -9.18
C ASP A 203 21.59 -26.47 -10.31
N TYR A 204 21.30 -25.58 -11.23
CA TYR A 204 20.40 -25.81 -12.36
C TYR A 204 21.08 -25.65 -13.72
N ASP A 205 22.41 -25.69 -13.73
CA ASP A 205 23.21 -25.59 -14.95
C ASP A 205 23.57 -26.95 -15.57
N ASP A 206 22.98 -28.06 -15.08
CA ASP A 206 23.16 -29.42 -15.60
C ASP A 206 22.34 -29.68 -16.88
#